data_335e2159860ae333fcf482ab5f8715dd
#
_entry.id   335e2159860ae333fcf482ab5f8715dd
#
_cell.length_a   1.000
_cell.length_b   1.000
_cell.length_c   1.000
_cell.angle_alpha   90.00
_cell.angle_beta   90.00
_cell.angle_gamma   90.00
#
_symmetry.space_group_name_H-M   'P 1'
#
loop_
_entity.id
_entity.type
_entity.pdbx_description
1 polymer ?
#
loop_
_entity_poly.entity_id
_entity_poly.type
_entity_poly.pdbx_seq_one_letter_code
_entity_poly.pdbx_strand_id
1 'polypeptide(L)'
;KDGAKDYIEGLDMLASMRLCANVQAQYAIQTALGGYQSINDLIRPGGRLYEQRNLAVEMLNAIPGVSCTKPEGALYLFPRLDPKVYPIVDDQQFILELLRAEKVLLVQGSGFNWPKPDHFRVVFLPNKEDLKEALMRLARFLEGYRQRHGTA
;
A
#
# COMPACT_ATOMS: atom_id res chain seq x y z
N LYS A 1 6.45 -7.30 30.46
CA LYS A 1 5.29 -6.52 30.92
C LYS A 1 5.70 -5.19 31.55
N ASP A 2 6.80 -5.16 32.30
CA ASP A 2 7.22 -3.95 33.04
C ASP A 2 7.73 -2.82 32.13
N GLY A 3 8.30 -3.14 30.98
CA GLY A 3 8.78 -2.13 30.02
C GLY A 3 7.70 -1.38 29.23
N ALA A 4 6.42 -1.74 29.39
CA ALA A 4 5.30 -1.08 28.73
C ALA A 4 4.46 -0.21 29.68
N LYS A 5 4.85 -0.08 30.95
CA LYS A 5 4.06 0.62 31.97
C LYS A 5 3.84 2.08 31.61
N ASP A 6 4.89 2.80 31.31
CA ASP A 6 4.82 4.23 30.96
C ASP A 6 4.00 4.46 29.69
N TYR A 7 4.06 3.53 28.73
CA TYR A 7 3.24 3.57 27.51
C TYR A 7 1.75 3.40 27.83
N ILE A 8 1.41 2.47 28.71
CA ILE A 8 0.03 2.23 29.16
C ILE A 8 -0.51 3.44 29.94
N GLU A 9 0.29 3.98 30.88
CA GLU A 9 -0.05 5.19 31.61
C GLU A 9 -0.28 6.39 30.66
N GLY A 10 0.54 6.51 29.60
CA GLY A 10 0.35 7.50 28.55
C GLY A 10 -0.97 7.34 27.79
N LEU A 11 -1.36 6.10 27.47
CA LEU A 11 -2.66 5.81 26.84
C LEU A 11 -3.84 6.14 27.76
N ASP A 12 -3.74 5.78 29.05
CA ASP A 12 -4.76 6.10 30.05
C ASP A 12 -4.92 7.61 30.22
N MET A 13 -3.82 8.35 30.23
CA MET A 13 -3.83 9.81 30.29
C MET A 13 -4.51 10.41 29.06
N LEU A 14 -4.17 9.96 27.85
CA LEU A 14 -4.80 10.41 26.61
C LEU A 14 -6.30 10.11 26.58
N ALA A 15 -6.71 8.91 27.02
CA ALA A 15 -8.11 8.53 27.11
C ALA A 15 -8.86 9.40 28.11
N SER A 16 -8.24 9.73 29.23
CA SER A 16 -8.83 10.59 30.29
C SER A 16 -9.01 12.05 29.87
N MET A 17 -8.24 12.52 28.87
CA MET A 17 -8.41 13.87 28.32
C MET A 17 -9.69 14.01 27.49
N ARG A 18 -10.32 12.90 27.07
CA ARG A 18 -11.58 12.87 26.34
C ARG A 18 -12.67 12.18 27.17
N LEU A 19 -13.31 12.92 28.07
CA LEU A 19 -14.29 12.38 29.01
C LEU A 19 -15.55 11.83 28.33
N CYS A 20 -15.99 12.43 27.21
CA CYS A 20 -17.23 12.07 26.54
C CYS A 20 -16.99 11.84 25.04
N ALA A 21 -17.36 10.68 24.56
CA ALA A 21 -17.42 10.41 23.13
C ALA A 21 -18.64 11.11 22.50
N ASN A 22 -18.58 11.32 21.18
CA ASN A 22 -19.69 11.91 20.43
C ASN A 22 -20.96 11.05 20.55
N VAL A 23 -22.05 11.62 21.05
CA VAL A 23 -23.28 10.89 21.35
C VAL A 23 -23.95 10.35 20.09
N GLN A 24 -23.97 11.11 19.01
CA GLN A 24 -24.55 10.69 17.72
C GLN A 24 -23.80 9.44 17.17
N ALA A 25 -22.47 9.43 17.27
CA ALA A 25 -21.66 8.27 16.87
C ALA A 25 -21.96 7.04 17.75
N GLN A 26 -22.20 7.21 19.06
CA GLN A 26 -22.56 6.10 19.94
C GLN A 26 -23.89 5.47 19.55
N TYR A 27 -24.91 6.27 19.19
CA TYR A 27 -26.19 5.74 18.69
C TYR A 27 -26.04 5.01 17.34
N ALA A 28 -25.08 5.40 16.51
CA ALA A 28 -24.80 4.75 15.23
C ALA A 28 -24.07 3.42 15.36
N ILE A 29 -23.36 3.14 16.48
CA ILE A 29 -22.51 1.95 16.66
C ILE A 29 -23.28 0.66 16.40
N GLN A 30 -24.49 0.53 16.96
CA GLN A 30 -25.29 -0.69 16.84
C GLN A 30 -25.64 -0.99 15.37
N THR A 31 -26.03 0.02 14.62
CA THR A 31 -26.31 -0.10 13.19
C THR A 31 -25.03 -0.33 12.39
N ALA A 32 -23.94 0.39 12.71
CA ALA A 32 -22.69 0.29 12.00
C ALA A 32 -22.00 -1.08 12.18
N LEU A 33 -22.09 -1.69 13.37
CA LEU A 33 -21.45 -2.98 13.65
C LEU A 33 -22.39 -4.18 13.47
N GLY A 34 -23.70 -4.03 13.75
CA GLY A 34 -24.68 -5.10 13.67
C GLY A 34 -25.55 -5.09 12.41
N GLY A 35 -25.53 -4.02 11.64
CA GLY A 35 -26.28 -3.88 10.41
C GLY A 35 -25.60 -4.47 9.18
N TYR A 36 -26.11 -4.11 8.02
CA TYR A 36 -25.52 -4.52 6.74
C TYR A 36 -24.11 -3.98 6.58
N GLN A 37 -23.15 -4.88 6.32
CA GLN A 37 -21.75 -4.58 6.14
C GLN A 37 -21.39 -4.55 4.65
N SER A 38 -21.50 -3.40 3.99
CA SER A 38 -21.21 -3.23 2.56
C SER A 38 -19.77 -3.61 2.17
N ILE A 39 -18.82 -3.56 3.12
CA ILE A 39 -17.45 -4.00 2.88
C ILE A 39 -17.38 -5.46 2.42
N ASN A 40 -18.29 -6.32 2.92
CA ASN A 40 -18.34 -7.73 2.52
C ASN A 40 -18.59 -7.90 1.03
N ASP A 41 -19.36 -7.02 0.40
CA ASP A 41 -19.60 -7.06 -1.04
C ASP A 41 -18.38 -6.68 -1.86
N LEU A 42 -17.49 -5.85 -1.27
CA LEU A 42 -16.28 -5.39 -1.94
C LEU A 42 -15.12 -6.39 -1.85
N ILE A 43 -15.06 -7.19 -0.77
CA ILE A 43 -13.91 -8.06 -0.48
C ILE A 43 -14.11 -9.54 -0.85
N ARG A 44 -15.33 -9.99 -1.16
CA ARG A 44 -15.62 -11.35 -1.62
C ARG A 44 -15.27 -11.53 -3.10
N PRO A 45 -15.14 -12.79 -3.60
CA PRO A 45 -14.95 -13.06 -5.03
C PRO A 45 -16.01 -12.34 -5.89
N GLY A 46 -15.57 -11.64 -6.92
CA GLY A 46 -16.39 -10.75 -7.75
C GLY A 46 -16.56 -9.34 -7.19
N GLY A 47 -16.17 -9.09 -5.95
CA GLY A 47 -16.19 -7.75 -5.36
C GLY A 47 -15.05 -6.87 -5.88
N ARG A 48 -15.31 -5.57 -5.97
CA ARG A 48 -14.39 -4.60 -6.59
C ARG A 48 -12.98 -4.64 -6.01
N LEU A 49 -12.85 -4.60 -4.67
CA LEU A 49 -11.54 -4.59 -4.01
C LEU A 49 -10.81 -5.94 -4.14
N TYR A 50 -11.57 -7.03 -4.10
CA TYR A 50 -11.01 -8.37 -4.31
C TYR A 50 -10.36 -8.49 -5.70
N GLU A 51 -11.08 -8.06 -6.73
CA GLU A 51 -10.64 -8.14 -8.11
C GLU A 51 -9.45 -7.20 -8.40
N GLN A 52 -9.52 -5.95 -7.91
CA GLN A 52 -8.44 -4.97 -8.06
C GLN A 52 -7.15 -5.41 -7.37
N ARG A 53 -7.26 -5.95 -6.14
CA ARG A 53 -6.11 -6.52 -5.42
C ARG A 53 -5.46 -7.65 -6.21
N ASN A 54 -6.26 -8.62 -6.65
CA ASN A 54 -5.73 -9.79 -7.35
C ASN A 54 -5.06 -9.41 -8.66
N LEU A 55 -5.69 -8.54 -9.46
CA LEU A 55 -5.11 -7.98 -10.68
C LEU A 55 -3.76 -7.32 -10.41
N ALA A 56 -3.71 -6.45 -9.40
CA ALA A 56 -2.48 -5.72 -9.10
C ALA A 56 -1.34 -6.64 -8.62
N VAL A 57 -1.64 -7.64 -7.77
CA VAL A 57 -0.66 -8.63 -7.32
C VAL A 57 -0.12 -9.45 -8.50
N GLU A 58 -1.00 -9.90 -9.39
CA GLU A 58 -0.62 -10.66 -10.57
C GLU A 58 0.29 -9.85 -11.49
N MET A 59 -0.13 -8.62 -11.83
CA MET A 59 0.64 -7.75 -12.72
C MET A 59 2.01 -7.36 -12.13
N LEU A 60 2.08 -7.07 -10.84
CA LEU A 60 3.35 -6.73 -10.17
C LEU A 60 4.31 -7.91 -10.16
N ASN A 61 3.82 -9.12 -9.83
CA ASN A 61 4.65 -10.32 -9.83
C ASN A 61 5.04 -10.81 -11.24
N ALA A 62 4.38 -10.34 -12.28
CA ALA A 62 4.78 -10.60 -13.66
C ALA A 62 5.96 -9.74 -14.13
N ILE A 63 6.32 -8.67 -13.40
CA ILE A 63 7.46 -7.81 -13.74
C ILE A 63 8.75 -8.48 -13.25
N PRO A 64 9.75 -8.73 -14.12
CA PRO A 64 11.03 -9.33 -13.72
C PRO A 64 11.70 -8.54 -12.58
N GLY A 65 12.09 -9.24 -11.52
CA GLY A 65 12.76 -8.63 -10.35
C GLY A 65 11.82 -7.89 -9.40
N VAL A 66 10.52 -7.96 -9.60
CA VAL A 66 9.50 -7.44 -8.65
C VAL A 66 8.85 -8.61 -7.92
N SER A 67 8.68 -8.49 -6.62
CA SER A 67 7.94 -9.45 -5.80
C SER A 67 6.95 -8.73 -4.90
N CYS A 68 5.71 -9.20 -4.87
CA CYS A 68 4.64 -8.60 -4.09
C CYS A 68 3.86 -9.68 -3.37
N THR A 69 3.88 -9.65 -2.03
CA THR A 69 3.03 -10.50 -1.20
C THR A 69 1.59 -10.03 -1.32
N LYS A 70 0.67 -10.98 -1.50
CA LYS A 70 -0.76 -10.68 -1.54
C LYS A 70 -1.24 -10.27 -0.15
N PRO A 71 -1.78 -9.05 0.03
CA PRO A 71 -2.27 -8.60 1.32
C PRO A 71 -3.61 -9.27 1.66
N GLU A 72 -3.82 -9.56 2.93
CA GLU A 72 -5.08 -10.09 3.46
C GLU A 72 -6.01 -8.99 3.99
N GLY A 73 -5.48 -7.79 4.17
CA GLY A 73 -6.23 -6.62 4.65
C GLY A 73 -5.73 -5.32 4.06
N ALA A 74 -6.36 -4.22 4.45
CA ALA A 74 -6.11 -2.86 3.98
C ALA A 74 -6.26 -2.69 2.44
N LEU A 75 -5.69 -1.64 1.89
CA LEU A 75 -5.88 -1.20 0.51
C LEU A 75 -4.54 -0.99 -0.22
N TYR A 76 -3.47 -1.57 0.33
CA TYR A 76 -2.10 -1.29 -0.05
C TYR A 76 -1.37 -2.56 -0.43
N LEU A 77 -0.53 -2.44 -1.45
CA LEU A 77 0.53 -3.38 -1.81
C LEU A 77 1.88 -2.76 -1.46
N PHE A 78 2.83 -3.57 -1.06
CA PHE A 78 4.19 -3.13 -0.74
C PHE A 78 5.22 -3.99 -1.50
N PRO A 79 5.31 -3.80 -2.84
CA PRO A 79 6.21 -4.56 -3.68
C PRO A 79 7.66 -4.30 -3.34
N ARG A 80 8.46 -5.35 -3.47
CA ARG A 80 9.91 -5.32 -3.36
C ARG A 80 10.55 -5.39 -4.74
N LEU A 81 11.54 -4.56 -4.95
CA LEU A 81 12.45 -4.59 -6.10
C LEU A 81 13.71 -5.37 -5.72
N ASP A 82 14.10 -6.37 -6.51
CA ASP A 82 15.34 -7.10 -6.28
C ASP A 82 16.55 -6.16 -6.51
N PRO A 83 17.40 -5.89 -5.51
CA PRO A 83 18.53 -5.00 -5.66
C PRO A 83 19.56 -5.43 -6.71
N LYS A 84 19.58 -6.74 -7.06
CA LYS A 84 20.43 -7.25 -8.14
C LYS A 84 19.92 -6.85 -9.52
N VAL A 85 18.62 -6.63 -9.66
CA VAL A 85 17.96 -6.22 -10.90
C VAL A 85 17.75 -4.71 -10.96
N TYR A 86 17.49 -4.12 -9.81
CA TYR A 86 17.23 -2.69 -9.63
C TYR A 86 18.20 -2.12 -8.57
N PRO A 87 19.39 -1.65 -8.97
CA PRO A 87 20.39 -1.11 -8.04
C PRO A 87 20.01 0.32 -7.59
N ILE A 88 18.89 0.45 -6.89
CA ILE A 88 18.38 1.73 -6.41
C ILE A 88 19.11 2.12 -5.14
N VAL A 89 19.66 3.33 -5.12
CA VAL A 89 20.33 3.92 -3.95
C VAL A 89 19.45 4.91 -3.23
N ASP A 90 18.63 5.65 -3.97
CA ASP A 90 17.69 6.67 -3.48
C ASP A 90 16.29 6.37 -4.02
N ASP A 91 15.41 5.85 -3.17
CA ASP A 91 14.06 5.47 -3.56
C ASP A 91 13.15 6.69 -3.79
N GLN A 92 13.45 7.84 -3.17
CA GLN A 92 12.73 9.08 -3.41
C GLN A 92 13.01 9.61 -4.82
N GLN A 93 14.29 9.63 -5.22
CA GLN A 93 14.67 10.02 -6.58
C GLN A 93 14.07 9.06 -7.61
N PHE A 94 14.10 7.76 -7.34
CA PHE A 94 13.50 6.74 -8.20
C PHE A 94 11.99 6.99 -8.44
N ILE A 95 11.22 7.28 -7.39
CA ILE A 95 9.79 7.59 -7.51
C ILE A 95 9.56 8.92 -8.25
N LEU A 96 10.43 9.91 -8.05
CA LEU A 96 10.34 11.17 -8.77
C LEU A 96 10.60 10.99 -10.28
N GLU A 97 11.53 10.12 -10.67
CA GLU A 97 11.79 9.77 -12.07
C GLU A 97 10.59 9.06 -12.70
N LEU A 98 9.98 8.10 -12.00
CA LEU A 98 8.76 7.45 -12.42
C LEU A 98 7.63 8.47 -12.65
N LEU A 99 7.43 9.38 -11.70
CA LEU A 99 6.40 10.43 -11.82
C LEU A 99 6.64 11.33 -13.04
N ARG A 100 7.88 11.72 -13.29
CA ARG A 100 8.23 12.57 -14.44
C ARG A 100 8.06 11.84 -15.77
N ALA A 101 8.49 10.59 -15.84
CA ALA A 101 8.45 9.80 -17.08
C ALA A 101 7.02 9.32 -17.42
N GLU A 102 6.32 8.73 -16.47
CA GLU A 102 5.09 7.98 -16.72
C GLU A 102 3.84 8.63 -16.11
N LYS A 103 3.98 9.72 -15.35
CA LYS A 103 2.86 10.40 -14.66
C LYS A 103 2.12 9.49 -13.66
N VAL A 104 2.84 8.55 -13.08
CA VAL A 104 2.36 7.65 -12.03
C VAL A 104 3.00 8.05 -10.72
N LEU A 105 2.19 8.39 -9.70
CA LEU A 105 2.63 8.73 -8.37
C LEU A 105 2.52 7.51 -7.45
N LEU A 106 3.64 7.08 -6.92
CA LEU A 106 3.74 6.07 -5.86
C LEU A 106 4.40 6.68 -4.62
N VAL A 107 4.49 5.90 -3.55
CA VAL A 107 5.19 6.34 -2.34
C VAL A 107 6.36 5.39 -2.08
N GLN A 108 7.54 5.96 -1.91
CA GLN A 108 8.77 5.22 -1.61
C GLN A 108 8.70 4.53 -0.24
N GLY A 109 9.43 3.43 -0.09
CA GLY A 109 9.47 2.66 1.16
C GLY A 109 10.05 3.45 2.33
N SER A 110 11.07 4.28 2.10
CA SER A 110 11.66 5.15 3.12
C SER A 110 10.65 6.13 3.74
N GLY A 111 9.59 6.51 3.01
CA GLY A 111 8.46 7.29 3.54
C GLY A 111 7.66 6.59 4.65
N PHE A 112 7.87 5.27 4.83
CA PHE A 112 7.31 4.44 5.90
C PHE A 112 8.37 3.92 6.86
N ASN A 113 9.52 4.61 6.96
CA ASN A 113 10.69 4.18 7.75
C ASN A 113 11.24 2.80 7.33
N TRP A 114 10.99 2.37 6.09
CA TRP A 114 11.61 1.15 5.57
C TRP A 114 13.12 1.38 5.38
N PRO A 115 13.99 0.49 5.90
CA PRO A 115 15.42 0.80 6.01
C PRO A 115 16.21 0.61 4.71
N LYS A 116 15.56 0.12 3.63
CA LYS A 116 16.23 -0.14 2.35
C LYS A 116 15.47 0.53 1.21
N PRO A 117 16.15 1.01 0.16
CA PRO A 117 15.50 1.66 -0.99
C PRO A 117 14.91 0.66 -1.99
N ASP A 118 14.41 -0.49 -1.52
CA ASP A 118 13.98 -1.61 -2.35
C ASP A 118 12.46 -1.86 -2.32
N HIS A 119 11.69 -0.97 -1.71
CA HIS A 119 10.23 -1.10 -1.63
C HIS A 119 9.52 0.20 -2.02
N PHE A 120 8.28 0.05 -2.49
CA PHE A 120 7.36 1.16 -2.70
C PHE A 120 5.92 0.72 -2.40
N ARG A 121 5.04 1.69 -2.14
CA ARG A 121 3.62 1.40 -1.88
C ARG A 121 2.78 1.67 -3.11
N VAL A 122 1.89 0.74 -3.42
CA VAL A 122 0.82 0.88 -4.41
C VAL A 122 -0.54 0.84 -3.71
N VAL A 123 -1.44 1.73 -4.10
CA VAL A 123 -2.84 1.73 -3.66
C VAL A 123 -3.70 1.11 -4.78
N PHE A 124 -4.46 0.06 -4.50
CA PHE A 124 -5.27 -0.62 -5.51
C PHE A 124 -6.75 -0.17 -5.52
N LEU A 125 -7.00 1.11 -5.17
CA LEU A 125 -8.35 1.69 -5.16
C LEU A 125 -8.88 2.18 -6.53
N PRO A 126 -8.05 2.55 -7.51
CA PRO A 126 -8.57 2.92 -8.84
C PRO A 126 -9.37 1.78 -9.46
N ASN A 127 -10.28 2.09 -10.39
CA ASN A 127 -10.97 1.05 -11.16
C ASN A 127 -9.97 0.15 -11.91
N LYS A 128 -10.42 -0.99 -12.41
CA LYS A 128 -9.54 -2.01 -13.02
C LYS A 128 -8.77 -1.46 -14.23
N GLU A 129 -9.40 -0.63 -15.03
CA GLU A 129 -8.84 -0.08 -16.27
C GLU A 129 -7.71 0.90 -15.95
N ASP A 130 -7.96 1.85 -15.05
CA ASP A 130 -6.97 2.85 -14.62
C ASP A 130 -5.80 2.18 -13.86
N LEU A 131 -6.12 1.21 -12.99
CA LEU A 131 -5.11 0.45 -12.25
C LEU A 131 -4.21 -0.35 -13.20
N LYS A 132 -4.79 -1.01 -14.19
CA LYS A 132 -4.06 -1.76 -15.22
C LYS A 132 -3.14 -0.83 -16.02
N GLU A 133 -3.67 0.31 -16.46
CA GLU A 133 -2.87 1.30 -17.21
C GLU A 133 -1.71 1.82 -16.38
N ALA A 134 -1.93 2.18 -15.10
CA ALA A 134 -0.88 2.64 -14.20
C ALA A 134 0.21 1.57 -13.98
N LEU A 135 -0.18 0.31 -13.82
CA LEU A 135 0.76 -0.81 -13.65
C LEU A 135 1.51 -1.15 -14.95
N MET A 136 0.89 -1.01 -16.11
CA MET A 136 1.60 -1.13 -17.40
C MET A 136 2.65 -0.02 -17.58
N ARG A 137 2.34 1.22 -17.20
CA ARG A 137 3.31 2.33 -17.20
C ARG A 137 4.46 2.06 -16.24
N LEU A 138 4.16 1.58 -15.03
CA LEU A 138 5.19 1.15 -14.09
C LEU A 138 6.09 0.06 -14.68
N ALA A 139 5.51 -0.96 -15.30
CA ALA A 139 6.27 -2.04 -15.92
C ALA A 139 7.21 -1.54 -17.02
N ARG A 140 6.73 -0.64 -17.88
CA ARG A 140 7.53 0.01 -18.94
C ARG A 140 8.69 0.83 -18.37
N PHE A 141 8.41 1.61 -17.32
CA PHE A 141 9.45 2.39 -16.63
C PHE A 141 10.53 1.47 -16.04
N LEU A 142 10.11 0.40 -15.36
CA LEU A 142 11.00 -0.58 -14.76
C LEU A 142 11.85 -1.33 -15.82
N GLU A 143 11.28 -1.63 -16.96
CA GLU A 143 12.03 -2.21 -18.09
C GLU A 143 13.11 -1.25 -18.57
N GLY A 144 12.78 0.00 -18.85
CA GLY A 144 13.76 1.01 -19.23
C GLY A 144 14.81 1.28 -18.14
N TYR A 145 14.43 1.17 -16.86
CA TYR A 145 15.36 1.32 -15.74
C TYR A 145 16.39 0.17 -15.73
N ARG A 146 15.94 -1.09 -15.91
CA ARG A 146 16.85 -2.27 -16.05
C ARG A 146 17.83 -2.11 -17.20
N GLN A 147 17.34 -1.62 -18.35
CA GLN A 147 18.21 -1.43 -19.53
C GLN A 147 19.31 -0.39 -19.30
N ARG A 148 19.03 0.64 -18.47
CA ARG A 148 20.00 1.71 -18.17
C ARG A 148 20.95 1.38 -17.02
N HIS A 149 20.50 0.62 -16.02
CA HIS A 149 21.19 0.46 -14.74
C HIS A 149 21.35 -1.01 -14.31
N GLY A 150 20.65 -1.94 -14.95
CA GLY A 150 20.73 -3.34 -14.61
C GLY A 150 22.11 -3.91 -14.97
N THR A 151 22.62 -4.77 -14.11
CA THR A 151 23.72 -5.65 -14.46
C THR A 151 23.16 -6.72 -15.40
N ALA A 152 23.71 -6.79 -16.62
CA ALA A 152 23.39 -7.82 -17.59
C ALA A 152 23.65 -9.23 -17.02
#